data_0979bc25d196a4216c734c8550a79a06
#
_entry.id   0979bc25d196a4216c734c8550a79a06
#
_cell.length_a   1.000
_cell.length_b   1.000
_cell.length_c   1.000
_cell.angle_alpha   90.00
_cell.angle_beta   90.00
_cell.angle_gamma   90.00
#
_symmetry.space_group_name_H-M   'P 1'
#
loop_
_entity.id
_entity.type
_entity.pdbx_description
1 polymer ?
#
loop_
_entity_poly.entity_id
_entity_poly.type
_entity_poly.pdbx_seq_one_letter_code
_entity_poly.pdbx_strand_id
1 'polypeptide(L)'
;MQAIILAAGMGKRLGNLTQNNTKCMVEVGGVRLIERALYILDKKNLSRIVMVVGYQCENLMQFVDGLGIDTPVEYIINEVYDRTNNIYSLSMAKDWLVKEDTLLLESDLIFEEALIDLLLEDSRETLALVDKFENWMDGTCLVVDEDDRIVDFIPGKLLEYSQKERYYKTVNIYKLSADFSRNVYVPFLEAYARVMGNNEYYEAVIKLILMLDKNTMRAKRLEGQRWYEIDDIQDLDIAEVLFAADAGERYKKLTSRYGGYWRFPHLKDFCYLVNPYFPPARMMEELKSNFDILVRQYPSGMRVNCLLAAKTFGISEEHIV
;
A
#
# COMPACT_ATOMS: atom_id res chain seq x y z
N MET A 1 -18.22 -1.94 18.00
CA MET A 1 -17.04 -1.59 17.16
C MET A 1 -17.46 -0.71 16.01
N GLN A 2 -16.66 0.24 15.61
CA GLN A 2 -16.90 1.16 14.49
C GLN A 2 -15.78 1.06 13.46
N ALA A 3 -15.94 1.71 12.29
CA ALA A 3 -14.85 1.95 11.35
C ALA A 3 -14.56 3.44 11.22
N ILE A 4 -13.29 3.81 10.98
CA ILE A 4 -12.86 5.15 10.58
C ILE A 4 -12.15 5.03 9.26
N ILE A 5 -12.57 5.79 8.24
CA ILE A 5 -11.98 5.82 6.91
C ILE A 5 -11.39 7.20 6.66
N LEU A 6 -10.09 7.27 6.35
CA LEU A 6 -9.41 8.50 5.98
C LEU A 6 -9.51 8.73 4.47
N ALA A 7 -10.40 9.63 4.06
CA ALA A 7 -10.77 9.88 2.66
C ALA A 7 -10.64 11.36 2.24
N ALA A 8 -9.75 12.12 2.89
CA ALA A 8 -9.58 13.54 2.61
C ALA A 8 -8.60 13.85 1.45
N GLY A 9 -7.86 12.85 0.96
CA GLY A 9 -6.77 13.00 0.02
C GLY A 9 -7.19 13.34 -1.42
N MET A 10 -6.35 14.11 -2.12
CA MET A 10 -6.59 14.58 -3.50
C MET A 10 -6.21 13.56 -4.60
N GLY A 11 -5.30 12.62 -4.32
CA GLY A 11 -4.85 11.65 -5.32
C GLY A 11 -4.14 12.25 -6.54
N LYS A 12 -3.33 13.29 -6.39
CA LYS A 12 -2.70 14.06 -7.50
C LYS A 12 -1.93 13.19 -8.51
N ARG A 13 -1.35 12.06 -8.08
CA ARG A 13 -0.60 11.14 -8.94
C ARG A 13 -1.45 10.39 -9.96
N LEU A 14 -2.76 10.31 -9.74
CA LEU A 14 -3.73 9.70 -10.65
C LEU A 14 -4.22 10.64 -11.77
N GLY A 15 -3.74 11.89 -11.79
CA GLY A 15 -3.96 12.85 -12.87
C GLY A 15 -5.43 13.11 -13.16
N ASN A 16 -5.84 12.87 -14.39
CA ASN A 16 -7.22 13.17 -14.85
C ASN A 16 -8.29 12.36 -14.10
N LEU A 17 -7.97 11.21 -13.52
CA LEU A 17 -8.93 10.36 -12.81
C LEU A 17 -9.42 10.99 -11.52
N THR A 18 -8.63 11.90 -10.94
CA THR A 18 -8.95 12.58 -9.69
C THR A 18 -9.11 14.08 -9.83
N GLN A 19 -9.13 14.62 -11.06
CA GLN A 19 -9.27 16.07 -11.29
C GLN A 19 -10.60 16.62 -10.74
N ASN A 20 -11.69 15.89 -10.89
CA ASN A 20 -13.03 16.24 -10.43
C ASN A 20 -13.60 15.21 -9.43
N ASN A 21 -12.72 14.41 -8.82
CA ASN A 21 -13.13 13.30 -7.99
C ASN A 21 -12.07 13.00 -6.91
N THR A 22 -12.45 12.36 -5.81
CA THR A 22 -11.50 11.97 -4.78
C THR A 22 -10.78 10.66 -5.18
N LYS A 23 -9.60 10.40 -4.57
CA LYS A 23 -8.81 9.18 -4.79
C LYS A 23 -9.64 7.89 -4.58
N CYS A 24 -10.45 7.85 -3.54
CA CYS A 24 -11.27 6.69 -3.20
C CYS A 24 -12.45 6.42 -4.16
N MET A 25 -12.74 7.36 -5.05
CA MET A 25 -13.77 7.22 -6.09
C MET A 25 -13.22 6.63 -7.40
N VAL A 26 -11.92 6.32 -7.47
CA VAL A 26 -11.33 5.60 -8.61
C VAL A 26 -11.92 4.20 -8.68
N GLU A 27 -12.17 3.73 -9.91
CA GLU A 27 -12.82 2.45 -10.18
C GLU A 27 -11.79 1.36 -10.52
N VAL A 28 -12.02 0.16 -10.01
CA VAL A 28 -11.35 -1.08 -10.41
C VAL A 28 -12.42 -2.08 -10.82
N GLY A 29 -12.38 -2.54 -12.07
CA GLY A 29 -13.42 -3.42 -12.59
C GLY A 29 -14.81 -2.79 -12.56
N GLY A 30 -14.92 -1.47 -12.76
CA GLY A 30 -16.18 -0.72 -12.78
C GLY A 30 -16.83 -0.48 -11.41
N VAL A 31 -16.13 -0.78 -10.31
CA VAL A 31 -16.61 -0.54 -8.93
C VAL A 31 -15.62 0.35 -8.19
N ARG A 32 -16.08 1.40 -7.54
CA ARG A 32 -15.23 2.36 -6.83
C ARG A 32 -14.59 1.74 -5.58
N LEU A 33 -13.39 2.19 -5.22
CA LEU A 33 -12.67 1.69 -4.03
C LEU A 33 -13.52 1.86 -2.78
N ILE A 34 -14.05 3.05 -2.57
CA ILE A 34 -14.89 3.35 -1.40
C ILE A 34 -16.18 2.52 -1.37
N GLU A 35 -16.81 2.30 -2.51
CA GLU A 35 -18.00 1.46 -2.62
C GLU A 35 -17.74 0.02 -2.16
N ARG A 36 -16.62 -0.57 -2.63
CA ARG A 36 -16.19 -1.91 -2.18
C ARG A 36 -15.94 -1.95 -0.68
N ALA A 37 -15.18 -0.99 -0.16
CA ALA A 37 -14.86 -0.94 1.26
C ALA A 37 -16.13 -0.81 2.11
N LEU A 38 -17.05 0.06 1.72
CA LEU A 38 -18.32 0.26 2.45
C LEU A 38 -19.21 -0.98 2.41
N TYR A 39 -19.38 -1.65 1.27
CA TYR A 39 -20.15 -2.90 1.20
C TYR A 39 -19.51 -4.06 1.99
N ILE A 40 -18.19 -4.09 2.12
CA ILE A 40 -17.52 -5.06 3.00
C ILE A 40 -17.82 -4.74 4.47
N LEU A 41 -17.65 -3.47 4.86
CA LEU A 41 -17.85 -3.04 6.24
C LEU A 41 -19.31 -3.14 6.69
N ASP A 42 -20.26 -2.87 5.80
CA ASP A 42 -21.70 -2.93 6.10
C ASP A 42 -22.15 -4.32 6.57
N LYS A 43 -21.51 -5.37 6.09
CA LYS A 43 -21.77 -6.76 6.51
C LYS A 43 -21.20 -7.12 7.90
N LYS A 44 -20.44 -6.23 8.55
CA LYS A 44 -19.65 -6.57 9.74
C LYS A 44 -20.29 -6.15 11.07
N ASN A 45 -21.59 -5.82 11.07
CA ASN A 45 -22.33 -5.40 12.27
C ASN A 45 -21.64 -4.27 13.04
N LEU A 46 -21.07 -3.30 12.32
CA LEU A 46 -20.45 -2.13 12.92
C LEU A 46 -21.53 -1.18 13.47
N SER A 47 -21.21 -0.48 14.56
CA SER A 47 -22.10 0.53 15.14
C SER A 47 -22.26 1.75 14.21
N ARG A 48 -21.20 2.07 13.44
CA ARG A 48 -21.13 3.16 12.48
C ARG A 48 -19.88 3.10 11.64
N ILE A 49 -19.85 3.92 10.58
CA ILE A 49 -18.67 4.24 9.79
C ILE A 49 -18.45 5.74 9.87
N VAL A 50 -17.28 6.20 10.33
CA VAL A 50 -16.89 7.61 10.36
C VAL A 50 -15.95 7.87 9.19
N MET A 51 -16.30 8.77 8.29
CA MET A 51 -15.46 9.13 7.15
C MET A 51 -14.88 10.53 7.35
N VAL A 52 -13.55 10.63 7.36
CA VAL A 52 -12.89 11.93 7.31
C VAL A 52 -12.66 12.30 5.85
N VAL A 53 -13.43 13.28 5.38
CA VAL A 53 -13.48 13.70 3.97
C VAL A 53 -12.85 15.09 3.79
N GLY A 54 -12.45 15.45 2.58
CA GLY A 54 -11.83 16.74 2.30
C GLY A 54 -12.00 17.16 0.84
N TYR A 55 -11.05 16.84 -0.03
CA TYR A 55 -11.15 17.17 -1.44
C TYR A 55 -12.41 16.56 -2.06
N GLN A 56 -13.21 17.41 -2.78
CA GLN A 56 -14.47 17.00 -3.43
C GLN A 56 -15.44 16.27 -2.47
N CYS A 57 -15.47 16.67 -1.20
CA CYS A 57 -16.24 15.99 -0.16
C CYS A 57 -17.74 15.92 -0.46
N GLU A 58 -18.33 16.95 -1.07
CA GLU A 58 -19.77 16.95 -1.41
C GLU A 58 -20.11 15.84 -2.41
N ASN A 59 -19.30 15.65 -3.45
CA ASN A 59 -19.48 14.58 -4.43
C ASN A 59 -19.35 13.20 -3.78
N LEU A 60 -18.36 13.04 -2.89
CA LEU A 60 -18.14 11.79 -2.17
C LEU A 60 -19.30 11.47 -1.23
N MET A 61 -19.73 12.43 -0.41
CA MET A 61 -20.86 12.26 0.51
C MET A 61 -22.15 11.92 -0.23
N GLN A 62 -22.48 12.66 -1.30
CA GLN A 62 -23.65 12.39 -2.13
C GLN A 62 -23.61 10.97 -2.72
N PHE A 63 -22.45 10.52 -3.17
CA PHE A 63 -22.28 9.15 -3.68
C PHE A 63 -22.51 8.10 -2.60
N VAL A 64 -21.86 8.27 -1.44
CA VAL A 64 -21.97 7.34 -0.31
C VAL A 64 -23.40 7.25 0.23
N ASP A 65 -24.09 8.38 0.38
CA ASP A 65 -25.49 8.43 0.82
C ASP A 65 -26.44 7.72 -0.17
N GLY A 66 -26.03 7.65 -1.44
CA GLY A 66 -26.77 6.92 -2.49
C GLY A 66 -26.56 5.40 -2.52
N LEU A 67 -25.58 4.85 -1.78
CA LEU A 67 -25.25 3.41 -1.82
C LEU A 67 -26.28 2.53 -1.13
N GLY A 68 -27.08 3.08 -0.20
CA GLY A 68 -28.12 2.33 0.52
C GLY A 68 -27.56 1.27 1.47
N ILE A 69 -26.41 1.53 2.11
CA ILE A 69 -25.87 0.69 3.18
C ILE A 69 -26.67 0.89 4.48
N ASP A 70 -26.75 -0.16 5.29
CA ASP A 70 -27.52 -0.15 6.54
C ASP A 70 -26.73 0.46 7.71
N THR A 71 -25.42 0.34 7.70
CA THR A 71 -24.53 0.89 8.74
C THR A 71 -24.52 2.44 8.66
N PRO A 72 -24.83 3.15 9.76
CA PRO A 72 -24.82 4.61 9.77
C PRO A 72 -23.47 5.19 9.38
N VAL A 73 -23.45 6.17 8.45
CA VAL A 73 -22.23 6.89 8.04
C VAL A 73 -22.25 8.29 8.64
N GLU A 74 -21.14 8.67 9.28
CA GLU A 74 -20.93 10.01 9.82
C GLU A 74 -19.73 10.65 9.15
N TYR A 75 -19.82 11.96 8.84
CA TYR A 75 -18.76 12.67 8.11
C TYR A 75 -18.07 13.71 8.99
N ILE A 76 -16.74 13.78 8.85
CA ILE A 76 -15.91 14.84 9.42
C ILE A 76 -15.21 15.52 8.25
N ILE A 77 -15.44 16.84 8.07
CA ILE A 77 -14.89 17.57 6.94
C ILE A 77 -13.56 18.21 7.33
N ASN A 78 -12.47 17.79 6.68
CA ASN A 78 -11.17 18.43 6.77
C ASN A 78 -11.11 19.56 5.72
N GLU A 79 -11.38 20.79 6.13
CA GLU A 79 -11.36 21.97 5.25
C GLU A 79 -9.93 22.39 4.84
N VAL A 80 -8.90 21.87 5.51
CA VAL A 80 -7.48 22.19 5.28
C VAL A 80 -6.70 21.01 4.71
N TYR A 81 -7.39 20.09 4.03
CA TYR A 81 -6.81 18.87 3.44
C TYR A 81 -5.62 19.14 2.50
N ASP A 82 -5.57 20.31 1.86
CA ASP A 82 -4.51 20.71 0.92
C ASP A 82 -3.19 21.10 1.61
N ARG A 83 -3.23 21.35 2.93
CA ARG A 83 -2.11 21.82 3.76
C ARG A 83 -1.77 20.89 4.92
N THR A 84 -2.51 19.79 5.06
CA THR A 84 -2.35 18.82 6.14
C THR A 84 -2.18 17.42 5.56
N ASN A 85 -1.69 16.48 6.38
CA ASN A 85 -1.58 15.09 6.02
C ASN A 85 -2.54 14.23 6.86
N ASN A 86 -2.50 12.91 6.71
CA ASN A 86 -3.42 11.96 7.35
C ASN A 86 -3.42 12.02 8.89
N ILE A 87 -2.32 12.45 9.53
CA ILE A 87 -2.28 12.68 10.99
C ILE A 87 -3.35 13.69 11.43
N TYR A 88 -3.54 14.76 10.67
CA TYR A 88 -4.55 15.76 10.99
C TYR A 88 -5.96 15.22 10.80
N SER A 89 -6.21 14.54 9.68
CA SER A 89 -7.49 13.88 9.44
C SER A 89 -7.84 12.91 10.57
N LEU A 90 -6.89 12.09 11.02
CA LEU A 90 -7.11 11.18 12.13
C LEU A 90 -7.31 11.92 13.46
N SER A 91 -6.60 13.03 13.69
CA SER A 91 -6.78 13.85 14.89
C SER A 91 -8.17 14.47 15.01
N MET A 92 -8.82 14.77 13.88
CA MET A 92 -10.20 15.24 13.86
C MET A 92 -11.20 14.14 14.30
N ALA A 93 -10.87 12.87 14.06
CA ALA A 93 -11.68 11.71 14.46
C ALA A 93 -11.31 11.17 15.85
N LYS A 94 -10.42 11.82 16.62
CA LYS A 94 -9.90 11.33 17.90
C LYS A 94 -10.96 10.99 18.94
N ASP A 95 -12.05 11.78 19.00
CA ASP A 95 -13.14 11.57 19.93
C ASP A 95 -13.94 10.29 19.62
N TRP A 96 -13.89 9.84 18.37
CA TRP A 96 -14.44 8.55 17.95
C TRP A 96 -13.51 7.41 18.35
N LEU A 97 -12.20 7.54 18.14
CA LEU A 97 -11.20 6.54 18.52
C LEU A 97 -11.27 6.12 19.99
N VAL A 98 -11.61 7.06 20.88
CA VAL A 98 -11.67 6.78 22.34
C VAL A 98 -13.02 6.23 22.81
N LYS A 99 -14.06 6.24 21.95
CA LYS A 99 -15.40 5.78 22.31
C LYS A 99 -15.55 4.27 22.31
N GLU A 100 -15.06 3.63 21.27
CA GLU A 100 -15.19 2.19 21.06
C GLU A 100 -14.07 1.66 20.16
N ASP A 101 -13.89 0.33 20.14
CA ASP A 101 -12.92 -0.33 19.28
C ASP A 101 -13.15 0.05 17.82
N THR A 102 -12.08 0.30 17.10
CA THR A 102 -12.12 0.92 15.79
C THR A 102 -11.32 0.13 14.77
N LEU A 103 -11.91 -0.13 13.61
CA LEU A 103 -11.18 -0.44 12.38
C LEU A 103 -10.79 0.87 11.72
N LEU A 104 -9.50 1.15 11.59
CA LEU A 104 -8.97 2.31 10.89
C LEU A 104 -8.50 1.89 9.51
N LEU A 105 -8.97 2.56 8.46
CA LEU A 105 -8.64 2.26 7.07
C LEU A 105 -8.23 3.52 6.31
N GLU A 106 -7.23 3.37 5.42
CA GLU A 106 -7.02 4.32 4.32
C GLU A 106 -8.01 4.05 3.18
N SER A 107 -8.35 5.08 2.43
CA SER A 107 -9.42 5.01 1.41
C SER A 107 -8.97 4.65 0.00
N ASP A 108 -7.68 4.46 -0.20
CA ASP A 108 -7.02 4.15 -1.48
C ASP A 108 -6.72 2.67 -1.66
N LEU A 109 -7.31 1.86 -0.84
CA LEU A 109 -7.12 0.42 -0.81
C LEU A 109 -8.21 -0.32 -1.59
N ILE A 110 -7.79 -1.35 -2.32
CA ILE A 110 -8.67 -2.43 -2.75
C ILE A 110 -8.26 -3.70 -2.03
N PHE A 111 -9.22 -4.44 -1.48
CA PHE A 111 -8.94 -5.61 -0.66
C PHE A 111 -10.10 -6.61 -0.66
N GLU A 112 -9.80 -7.86 -0.34
CA GLU A 112 -10.80 -8.91 -0.13
C GLU A 112 -11.45 -8.77 1.26
N GLU A 113 -12.72 -9.14 1.37
CA GLU A 113 -13.49 -9.13 2.62
C GLU A 113 -12.78 -9.88 3.75
N ALA A 114 -12.07 -10.95 3.44
CA ALA A 114 -11.31 -11.77 4.37
C ALA A 114 -10.26 -10.99 5.20
N LEU A 115 -9.78 -9.82 4.71
CA LEU A 115 -8.85 -8.99 5.48
C LEU A 115 -9.52 -8.41 6.73
N ILE A 116 -10.77 -8.02 6.61
CA ILE A 116 -11.56 -7.51 7.74
C ILE A 116 -11.87 -8.66 8.71
N ASP A 117 -12.23 -9.84 8.18
CA ASP A 117 -12.51 -11.02 8.99
C ASP A 117 -11.29 -11.44 9.82
N LEU A 118 -10.07 -11.42 9.24
CA LEU A 118 -8.82 -11.68 9.96
C LEU A 118 -8.62 -10.79 11.20
N LEU A 119 -9.02 -9.51 11.13
CA LEU A 119 -8.94 -8.59 12.27
C LEU A 119 -10.04 -8.82 13.30
N LEU A 120 -11.26 -9.12 12.83
CA LEU A 120 -12.41 -9.30 13.71
C LEU A 120 -12.35 -10.60 14.49
N GLU A 121 -11.85 -11.67 13.87
CA GLU A 121 -11.70 -13.00 14.46
C GLU A 121 -10.50 -13.12 15.41
N ASP A 122 -9.51 -12.23 15.27
CA ASP A 122 -8.34 -12.23 16.14
C ASP A 122 -8.68 -11.65 17.52
N SER A 123 -8.41 -12.42 18.56
CA SER A 123 -8.71 -12.03 19.95
C SER A 123 -7.82 -10.91 20.50
N ARG A 124 -6.72 -10.60 19.85
CA ARG A 124 -5.84 -9.50 20.23
C ARG A 124 -6.53 -8.15 19.96
N GLU A 125 -6.38 -7.23 20.88
CA GLU A 125 -7.17 -6.00 20.90
C GLU A 125 -6.67 -4.93 19.92
N THR A 126 -5.35 -4.90 19.66
CA THR A 126 -4.73 -3.85 18.83
C THR A 126 -3.80 -4.49 17.80
N LEU A 127 -4.15 -4.35 16.53
CA LEU A 127 -3.52 -5.04 15.42
C LEU A 127 -3.23 -4.09 14.25
N ALA A 128 -2.12 -4.33 13.57
CA ALA A 128 -1.83 -3.80 12.24
C ALA A 128 -1.82 -4.96 11.25
N LEU A 129 -2.59 -4.88 10.16
CA LEU A 129 -2.46 -5.82 9.04
C LEU A 129 -1.14 -5.57 8.31
N VAL A 130 -0.42 -6.65 8.05
CA VAL A 130 0.87 -6.58 7.36
C VAL A 130 0.99 -7.68 6.31
N ASP A 131 1.66 -7.35 5.21
CA ASP A 131 2.01 -8.31 4.18
C ASP A 131 3.52 -8.39 4.02
N LYS A 132 4.03 -9.51 3.50
CA LYS A 132 5.46 -9.67 3.24
C LYS A 132 5.92 -8.63 2.22
N PHE A 133 7.01 -7.93 2.52
CA PHE A 133 7.52 -6.89 1.64
C PHE A 133 7.99 -7.44 0.30
N GLU A 134 7.52 -6.84 -0.78
CA GLU A 134 7.92 -7.11 -2.15
C GLU A 134 8.63 -5.88 -2.74
N ASN A 135 9.58 -6.07 -3.66
CA ASN A 135 10.43 -5.00 -4.20
C ASN A 135 9.70 -3.86 -4.92
N TRP A 136 8.45 -4.07 -5.29
CA TRP A 136 7.59 -3.08 -5.94
C TRP A 136 6.76 -2.26 -4.97
N MET A 137 6.70 -2.68 -3.70
CA MET A 137 5.99 -1.94 -2.64
C MET A 137 6.81 -0.74 -2.20
N ASP A 138 6.13 0.34 -1.88
CA ASP A 138 6.71 1.55 -1.29
C ASP A 138 6.01 1.91 0.02
N GLY A 139 6.36 3.07 0.59
CA GLY A 139 5.77 3.56 1.83
C GLY A 139 6.39 2.97 3.09
N THR A 140 5.61 2.94 4.17
CA THR A 140 6.07 2.49 5.49
C THR A 140 6.13 0.98 5.59
N CYS A 141 7.26 0.47 6.07
CA CYS A 141 7.46 -0.95 6.36
C CYS A 141 7.66 -1.19 7.85
N LEU A 142 7.49 -2.43 8.25
CA LEU A 142 7.65 -2.90 9.63
C LEU A 142 8.71 -3.98 9.71
N VAL A 143 9.32 -4.07 10.90
CA VAL A 143 10.01 -5.28 11.36
C VAL A 143 9.15 -5.94 12.42
N VAL A 144 8.93 -7.24 12.28
CA VAL A 144 8.06 -8.03 13.15
C VAL A 144 8.86 -9.22 13.68
N ASP A 145 8.79 -9.48 14.98
CA ASP A 145 9.43 -10.64 15.60
C ASP A 145 8.59 -11.95 15.46
N GLU A 146 9.07 -13.02 16.08
CA GLU A 146 8.42 -14.34 16.03
C GLU A 146 7.07 -14.37 16.78
N ASP A 147 6.86 -13.47 17.74
CA ASP A 147 5.64 -13.31 18.54
C ASP A 147 4.66 -12.27 17.94
N ASP A 148 4.84 -11.89 16.68
CA ASP A 148 4.08 -10.84 16.00
C ASP A 148 4.20 -9.44 16.65
N ARG A 149 5.23 -9.20 17.46
CA ARG A 149 5.47 -7.85 17.98
C ARG A 149 6.06 -7.00 16.89
N ILE A 150 5.53 -5.78 16.76
CA ILE A 150 6.10 -4.80 15.86
C ILE A 150 7.31 -4.19 16.56
N VAL A 151 8.51 -4.45 16.02
CA VAL A 151 9.79 -4.02 16.60
C VAL A 151 10.18 -2.64 16.09
N ASP A 152 9.89 -2.33 14.82
CA ASP A 152 10.18 -1.03 14.23
C ASP A 152 9.19 -0.68 13.12
N PHE A 153 8.95 0.63 12.93
CA PHE A 153 8.30 1.24 11.77
C PHE A 153 9.36 2.00 10.98
N ILE A 154 9.58 1.59 9.74
CA ILE A 154 10.64 2.14 8.89
C ILE A 154 9.98 2.91 7.74
N PRO A 155 10.10 4.25 7.72
CA PRO A 155 9.64 5.03 6.58
C PRO A 155 10.32 4.57 5.28
N GLY A 156 9.61 4.57 4.15
CA GLY A 156 10.14 4.07 2.87
C GLY A 156 11.49 4.68 2.45
N LYS A 157 11.73 5.95 2.81
CA LYS A 157 13.01 6.64 2.56
C LYS A 157 14.21 6.06 3.31
N LEU A 158 13.97 5.28 4.37
CA LEU A 158 15.00 4.69 5.23
C LEU A 158 15.12 3.17 5.04
N LEU A 159 14.44 2.59 4.06
CA LEU A 159 14.53 1.16 3.77
C LEU A 159 15.91 0.78 3.26
N GLU A 160 16.50 -0.22 3.88
CA GLU A 160 17.73 -0.87 3.44
C GLU A 160 17.37 -2.12 2.63
N TYR A 161 17.40 -2.04 1.31
CA TYR A 161 17.00 -3.15 0.43
C TYR A 161 17.81 -4.43 0.61
N SER A 162 19.01 -4.36 1.19
CA SER A 162 19.79 -5.51 1.62
C SER A 162 19.13 -6.34 2.73
N GLN A 163 18.24 -5.72 3.49
CA GLN A 163 17.50 -6.34 4.60
C GLN A 163 16.03 -6.63 4.27
N LYS A 164 15.63 -6.55 3.01
CA LYS A 164 14.24 -6.66 2.54
C LYS A 164 13.50 -7.89 3.09
N GLU A 165 14.21 -9.00 3.30
CA GLU A 165 13.64 -10.24 3.83
C GLU A 165 13.11 -10.12 5.27
N ARG A 166 13.45 -9.04 5.99
CA ARG A 166 12.97 -8.78 7.34
C ARG A 166 11.72 -7.90 7.36
N TYR A 167 11.39 -7.29 6.22
CA TYR A 167 10.35 -6.28 6.16
C TYR A 167 8.98 -6.86 5.84
N TYR A 168 7.99 -6.20 6.43
CA TYR A 168 6.57 -6.33 6.11
C TYR A 168 6.04 -4.95 5.72
N LYS A 169 5.18 -4.87 4.71
CA LYS A 169 4.47 -3.64 4.33
C LYS A 169 3.22 -3.51 5.18
N THR A 170 2.91 -2.31 5.66
CA THR A 170 1.60 -2.02 6.24
C THR A 170 0.53 -2.10 5.15
N VAL A 171 -0.57 -2.79 5.45
CA VAL A 171 -1.76 -2.79 4.58
C VAL A 171 -2.60 -1.51 4.76
N ASN A 172 -2.23 -0.69 5.74
CA ASN A 172 -2.94 0.52 6.14
C ASN A 172 -4.39 0.23 6.61
N ILE A 173 -4.59 -0.96 7.19
CA ILE A 173 -5.79 -1.36 7.92
C ILE A 173 -5.38 -1.81 9.32
N TYR A 174 -6.01 -1.20 10.33
CA TYR A 174 -5.67 -1.42 11.74
C TYR A 174 -6.93 -1.74 12.54
N LYS A 175 -6.78 -2.57 13.57
CA LYS A 175 -7.75 -2.72 14.66
C LYS A 175 -7.18 -2.04 15.89
N LEU A 176 -7.86 -1.03 16.40
CA LEU A 176 -7.43 -0.26 17.57
C LEU A 176 -8.47 -0.41 18.67
N SER A 177 -8.07 -0.92 19.84
CA SER A 177 -8.99 -0.92 20.98
C SER A 177 -9.23 0.49 21.50
N ALA A 178 -10.43 0.72 22.06
CA ALA A 178 -10.77 1.99 22.68
C ALA A 178 -9.84 2.31 23.86
N ASP A 179 -9.40 1.28 24.57
CA ASP A 179 -8.46 1.43 25.70
C ASP A 179 -7.08 1.88 25.23
N PHE A 180 -6.51 1.23 24.21
CA PHE A 180 -5.26 1.67 23.59
C PHE A 180 -5.38 3.09 23.03
N SER A 181 -6.48 3.38 22.34
CA SER A 181 -6.72 4.70 21.77
C SER A 181 -6.77 5.79 22.83
N ARG A 182 -7.49 5.55 23.93
CA ARG A 182 -7.70 6.51 25.03
C ARG A 182 -6.45 6.74 25.86
N ASN A 183 -5.75 5.66 26.22
CA ASN A 183 -4.68 5.72 27.20
C ASN A 183 -3.30 5.90 26.58
N VAL A 184 -3.15 5.58 25.28
CA VAL A 184 -1.85 5.62 24.60
C VAL A 184 -1.93 6.45 23.31
N TYR A 185 -2.72 6.02 22.31
CA TYR A 185 -2.59 6.57 20.97
C TYR A 185 -2.98 8.05 20.88
N VAL A 186 -4.17 8.43 21.36
CA VAL A 186 -4.68 9.81 21.25
C VAL A 186 -3.82 10.81 22.05
N PRO A 187 -3.38 10.53 23.28
CA PRO A 187 -2.44 11.42 23.99
C PRO A 187 -1.14 11.68 23.23
N PHE A 188 -0.57 10.62 22.60
CA PHE A 188 0.64 10.77 21.78
C PHE A 188 0.37 11.48 20.46
N LEU A 189 -0.77 11.21 19.81
CA LEU A 189 -1.21 11.90 18.60
C LEU A 189 -1.31 13.42 18.83
N GLU A 190 -1.95 13.83 19.91
CA GLU A 190 -2.10 15.25 20.25
C GLU A 190 -0.75 15.91 20.60
N ALA A 191 0.09 15.24 21.37
CA ALA A 191 1.42 15.75 21.72
C ALA A 191 2.29 15.88 20.46
N TYR A 192 2.30 14.86 19.60
CA TYR A 192 3.08 14.84 18.38
C TYR A 192 2.63 15.95 17.40
N ALA A 193 1.32 16.08 17.17
CA ALA A 193 0.79 17.11 16.29
C ALA A 193 1.08 18.54 16.77
N ARG A 194 1.12 18.78 18.09
CA ARG A 194 1.51 20.08 18.66
C ARG A 194 2.97 20.44 18.42
N VAL A 195 3.86 19.45 18.41
CA VAL A 195 5.31 19.65 18.30
C VAL A 195 5.77 19.64 16.84
N MET A 196 5.30 18.67 16.07
CA MET A 196 5.75 18.40 14.70
C MET A 196 4.84 19.04 13.63
N GLY A 197 3.63 19.46 14.01
CA GLY A 197 2.62 20.03 13.12
C GLY A 197 1.71 18.99 12.50
N ASN A 198 0.89 19.45 11.56
CA ASN A 198 -0.23 18.68 10.98
C ASN A 198 0.08 18.08 9.60
N ASN A 199 1.32 18.18 9.11
CA ASN A 199 1.73 17.70 7.79
C ASN A 199 2.62 16.45 7.89
N GLU A 200 2.28 15.55 8.80
CA GLU A 200 2.98 14.30 9.06
C GLU A 200 2.04 13.10 8.85
N TYR A 201 2.60 11.90 8.80
CA TYR A 201 1.85 10.65 8.75
C TYR A 201 1.54 10.15 10.17
N TYR A 202 0.33 9.62 10.40
CA TYR A 202 -0.08 9.11 11.71
C TYR A 202 0.75 7.90 12.17
N GLU A 203 1.37 7.17 11.26
CA GLU A 203 2.30 6.08 11.57
C GLU A 203 3.54 6.56 12.33
N ALA A 204 3.93 7.82 12.20
CA ALA A 204 5.00 8.41 12.98
C ALA A 204 4.68 8.41 14.47
N VAL A 205 3.40 8.54 14.83
CA VAL A 205 2.93 8.40 16.23
C VAL A 205 3.05 6.95 16.68
N ILE A 206 2.69 5.99 15.86
CA ILE A 206 2.85 4.56 16.16
C ILE A 206 4.33 4.25 16.40
N LYS A 207 5.21 4.72 15.52
CA LYS A 207 6.66 4.56 15.70
C LYS A 207 7.15 5.09 17.05
N LEU A 208 6.67 6.25 17.48
CA LEU A 208 7.03 6.81 18.78
C LEU A 208 6.55 5.91 19.94
N ILE A 209 5.32 5.39 19.84
CA ILE A 209 4.72 4.51 20.84
C ILE A 209 5.51 3.19 20.97
N LEU A 210 6.04 2.66 19.86
CA LEU A 210 6.87 1.44 19.88
C LEU A 210 8.12 1.57 20.74
N MET A 211 8.65 2.79 20.90
CA MET A 211 9.81 3.05 21.76
C MET A 211 9.47 2.97 23.25
N LEU A 212 8.19 2.80 23.60
CA LEU A 212 7.72 2.69 24.96
C LEU A 212 7.51 1.22 25.33
N ASP A 213 7.85 0.84 26.56
CA ASP A 213 7.66 -0.53 27.08
C ASP A 213 6.19 -0.98 27.14
N LYS A 214 5.24 -0.08 26.88
CA LYS A 214 3.78 -0.34 26.95
C LYS A 214 3.13 -0.59 25.59
N ASN A 215 3.90 -0.86 24.55
CA ASN A 215 3.33 -1.15 23.24
C ASN A 215 2.60 -2.50 23.24
N THR A 216 1.28 -2.45 23.03
CA THR A 216 0.41 -3.64 22.92
C THR A 216 0.08 -4.01 21.49
N MET A 217 0.44 -3.16 20.50
CA MET A 217 0.13 -3.41 19.08
C MET A 217 0.91 -4.61 18.56
N ARG A 218 0.22 -5.47 17.82
CA ARG A 218 0.77 -6.66 17.18
C ARG A 218 0.52 -6.62 15.69
N ALA A 219 1.37 -7.29 14.94
CA ALA A 219 1.13 -7.54 13.53
C ALA A 219 0.13 -8.69 13.34
N LYS A 220 -0.76 -8.55 12.37
CA LYS A 220 -1.54 -9.65 11.81
C LYS A 220 -1.07 -9.85 10.37
N ARG A 221 -0.36 -10.95 10.14
CA ARG A 221 0.21 -11.27 8.82
C ARG A 221 -0.88 -11.79 7.91
N LEU A 222 -0.85 -11.34 6.65
CA LEU A 222 -1.66 -11.93 5.59
C LEU A 222 -1.11 -13.31 5.18
N GLU A 223 -1.99 -14.19 4.78
CA GLU A 223 -1.70 -15.57 4.35
C GLU A 223 -2.11 -15.78 2.88
N GLY A 224 -1.94 -14.74 2.06
CA GLY A 224 -2.26 -14.77 0.64
C GLY A 224 -3.59 -14.12 0.24
N GLN A 225 -4.29 -13.46 1.17
CA GLN A 225 -5.45 -12.63 0.83
C GLN A 225 -5.00 -11.46 -0.04
N ARG A 226 -5.82 -11.11 -1.05
CA ARG A 226 -5.47 -10.08 -2.02
C ARG A 226 -5.83 -8.70 -1.52
N TRP A 227 -4.91 -7.79 -1.70
CA TRP A 227 -5.07 -6.36 -1.46
C TRP A 227 -4.14 -5.58 -2.39
N TYR A 228 -4.40 -4.29 -2.55
CA TYR A 228 -3.49 -3.39 -3.25
C TYR A 228 -3.75 -1.94 -2.84
N GLU A 229 -2.71 -1.12 -2.76
CA GLU A 229 -2.77 0.33 -2.55
C GLU A 229 -2.63 1.01 -3.91
N ILE A 230 -3.55 1.92 -4.25
CA ILE A 230 -3.60 2.55 -5.56
C ILE A 230 -3.15 3.99 -5.43
N ASP A 231 -1.92 4.26 -5.77
CA ASP A 231 -1.31 5.57 -5.69
C ASP A 231 -1.18 6.27 -7.05
N ASP A 232 -0.99 5.51 -8.10
CA ASP A 232 -0.83 6.02 -9.46
C ASP A 232 -1.52 5.14 -10.51
N ILE A 233 -1.36 5.50 -11.80
CA ILE A 233 -1.97 4.77 -12.91
C ILE A 233 -1.41 3.34 -13.04
N GLN A 234 -0.15 3.12 -12.67
CA GLN A 234 0.45 1.79 -12.74
C GLN A 234 -0.14 0.87 -11.66
N ASP A 235 -0.37 1.40 -10.47
CA ASP A 235 -1.05 0.68 -9.39
C ASP A 235 -2.47 0.31 -9.78
N LEU A 236 -3.19 1.25 -10.40
CA LEU A 236 -4.52 1.00 -10.90
C LEU A 236 -4.53 -0.15 -11.93
N ASP A 237 -3.61 -0.15 -12.89
CA ASP A 237 -3.49 -1.20 -13.89
C ASP A 237 -3.18 -2.58 -13.26
N ILE A 238 -2.40 -2.62 -12.18
CA ILE A 238 -2.12 -3.86 -11.44
C ILE A 238 -3.35 -4.32 -10.67
N ALA A 239 -4.02 -3.41 -9.97
CA ALA A 239 -5.25 -3.71 -9.24
C ALA A 239 -6.35 -4.25 -10.16
N GLU A 240 -6.48 -3.71 -11.37
CA GLU A 240 -7.37 -4.20 -12.42
C GLU A 240 -7.12 -5.68 -12.79
N VAL A 241 -5.87 -6.13 -12.78
CA VAL A 241 -5.50 -7.53 -13.02
C VAL A 241 -5.77 -8.40 -11.79
N LEU A 242 -5.38 -7.92 -10.60
CA LEU A 242 -5.51 -8.68 -9.36
C LEU A 242 -6.99 -8.93 -8.99
N PHE A 243 -7.85 -7.95 -9.25
CA PHE A 243 -9.28 -7.97 -8.92
C PHE A 243 -10.18 -8.14 -10.14
N ALA A 244 -9.65 -8.71 -11.23
CA ALA A 244 -10.46 -9.08 -12.38
C ALA A 244 -11.60 -10.04 -11.98
N ALA A 245 -12.76 -9.88 -12.60
CA ALA A 245 -13.98 -10.59 -12.22
C ALA A 245 -13.86 -12.11 -12.37
N ASP A 246 -13.10 -12.57 -13.38
CA ASP A 246 -12.86 -13.98 -13.63
C ASP A 246 -11.47 -14.24 -14.23
N ALA A 247 -11.14 -15.53 -14.38
CA ALA A 247 -9.85 -15.97 -14.91
C ALA A 247 -9.66 -15.57 -16.39
N GLY A 248 -10.71 -15.47 -17.18
CA GLY A 248 -10.65 -15.07 -18.58
C GLY A 248 -10.33 -13.59 -18.75
N GLU A 249 -10.97 -12.73 -17.97
CA GLU A 249 -10.66 -11.31 -17.92
C GLU A 249 -9.23 -11.08 -17.43
N ARG A 250 -8.84 -11.75 -16.35
CA ARG A 250 -7.47 -11.70 -15.81
C ARG A 250 -6.43 -12.11 -16.87
N TYR A 251 -6.68 -13.21 -17.59
CA TYR A 251 -5.81 -13.68 -18.67
C TYR A 251 -5.69 -12.63 -19.77
N LYS A 252 -6.81 -12.06 -20.22
CA LYS A 252 -6.83 -11.02 -21.26
C LYS A 252 -6.01 -9.78 -20.84
N LYS A 253 -6.19 -9.31 -19.61
CA LYS A 253 -5.44 -8.16 -19.05
C LYS A 253 -3.94 -8.45 -18.93
N LEU A 254 -3.57 -9.66 -18.51
CA LEU A 254 -2.16 -10.07 -18.42
C LEU A 254 -1.50 -10.17 -19.78
N THR A 255 -2.13 -10.83 -20.75
CA THR A 255 -1.55 -11.06 -22.09
C THR A 255 -1.40 -9.78 -22.92
N SER A 256 -2.18 -8.74 -22.63
CA SER A 256 -2.06 -7.44 -23.31
C SER A 256 -0.91 -6.57 -22.79
N ARG A 257 -0.24 -6.93 -21.69
CA ARG A 257 0.74 -6.06 -21.03
C ARG A 257 2.11 -6.02 -21.67
N TYR A 258 2.56 -7.10 -22.30
CA TYR A 258 3.90 -7.21 -22.88
C TYR A 258 5.07 -6.96 -21.89
N GLY A 259 4.90 -7.26 -20.60
CA GLY A 259 5.95 -7.14 -19.59
C GLY A 259 5.41 -6.76 -18.21
N GLY A 260 6.32 -6.46 -17.29
CA GLY A 260 5.98 -6.09 -15.91
C GLY A 260 5.43 -7.23 -15.05
N TYR A 261 5.60 -8.48 -15.49
CA TYR A 261 5.07 -9.66 -14.80
C TYR A 261 5.70 -9.93 -13.43
N TRP A 262 6.86 -9.36 -13.18
CA TRP A 262 7.52 -9.42 -11.87
C TRP A 262 6.70 -8.79 -10.71
N ARG A 263 5.70 -7.99 -11.02
CA ARG A 263 4.73 -7.45 -10.05
C ARG A 263 3.63 -8.44 -9.67
N PHE A 264 3.62 -9.63 -10.28
CA PHE A 264 2.70 -10.72 -9.98
C PHE A 264 3.48 -11.94 -9.53
N PRO A 265 3.97 -11.99 -8.27
CA PRO A 265 4.95 -12.99 -7.81
C PRO A 265 4.46 -14.44 -7.94
N HIS A 266 3.14 -14.66 -7.95
CA HIS A 266 2.56 -15.99 -8.12
C HIS A 266 2.20 -16.35 -9.56
N LEU A 267 2.47 -15.45 -10.52
CA LEU A 267 2.24 -15.69 -11.93
C LEU A 267 3.33 -16.62 -12.49
N LYS A 268 2.91 -17.72 -13.11
CA LYS A 268 3.81 -18.56 -13.91
C LYS A 268 3.79 -18.06 -15.33
N ASP A 269 4.84 -17.37 -15.74
CA ASP A 269 4.98 -16.79 -17.08
C ASP A 269 5.56 -17.83 -18.05
N PHE A 270 4.80 -18.15 -19.09
CA PHE A 270 5.21 -18.99 -20.22
C PHE A 270 5.22 -18.23 -21.54
N CYS A 271 5.02 -16.92 -21.52
CA CYS A 271 4.98 -16.07 -22.72
C CYS A 271 6.36 -15.73 -23.25
N TYR A 272 7.33 -15.50 -22.37
CA TYR A 272 8.67 -15.11 -22.74
C TYR A 272 9.67 -16.24 -22.58
N LEU A 273 10.45 -16.48 -23.64
CA LEU A 273 11.52 -17.48 -23.64
C LEU A 273 12.79 -16.90 -23.00
N VAL A 274 12.71 -16.56 -21.74
CA VAL A 274 13.89 -16.16 -20.99
C VAL A 274 14.65 -17.37 -20.47
N ASN A 275 15.97 -17.33 -20.53
CA ASN A 275 16.79 -18.36 -19.92
C ASN A 275 16.82 -18.14 -18.39
N PRO A 276 16.23 -18.99 -17.55
CA PRO A 276 16.21 -18.80 -16.10
C PRO A 276 17.58 -19.02 -15.44
N TYR A 277 18.54 -19.58 -16.18
CA TYR A 277 19.91 -19.83 -15.73
C TYR A 277 20.90 -18.76 -16.18
N PHE A 278 20.43 -17.72 -16.83
CA PHE A 278 21.26 -16.60 -17.29
C PHE A 278 20.71 -15.28 -16.71
N PRO A 279 21.59 -14.37 -16.23
CA PRO A 279 23.07 -14.51 -16.15
C PRO A 279 23.50 -15.50 -15.03
N PRO A 280 24.63 -16.21 -15.21
CA PRO A 280 25.19 -17.05 -14.13
C PRO A 280 25.62 -16.19 -12.94
N ALA A 281 25.68 -16.80 -11.75
CA ALA A 281 25.92 -16.10 -10.48
C ALA A 281 27.16 -15.18 -10.52
N ARG A 282 28.28 -15.64 -11.09
CA ARG A 282 29.50 -14.84 -11.22
C ARG A 282 29.27 -13.59 -12.05
N MET A 283 28.56 -13.68 -13.18
CA MET A 283 28.24 -12.54 -14.03
C MET A 283 27.34 -11.52 -13.30
N MET A 284 26.38 -12.02 -12.51
CA MET A 284 25.55 -11.15 -11.67
C MET A 284 26.37 -10.40 -10.62
N GLU A 285 27.37 -11.04 -10.01
CA GLU A 285 28.27 -10.38 -9.07
C GLU A 285 29.13 -9.32 -9.76
N GLU A 286 29.67 -9.62 -10.94
CA GLU A 286 30.43 -8.67 -11.74
C GLU A 286 29.56 -7.45 -12.16
N LEU A 287 28.32 -7.68 -12.61
CA LEU A 287 27.40 -6.60 -12.95
C LEU A 287 27.06 -5.73 -11.74
N LYS A 288 26.76 -6.34 -10.58
CA LYS A 288 26.49 -5.62 -9.33
C LYS A 288 27.69 -4.78 -8.88
N SER A 289 28.89 -5.32 -8.94
CA SER A 289 30.10 -4.61 -8.53
C SER A 289 30.47 -3.42 -9.42
N ASN A 290 30.03 -3.44 -10.69
CA ASN A 290 30.28 -2.38 -11.66
C ASN A 290 29.03 -1.52 -11.93
N PHE A 291 27.93 -1.75 -11.23
CA PHE A 291 26.64 -1.13 -11.52
C PHE A 291 26.70 0.40 -11.52
N ASP A 292 27.37 1.01 -10.53
CA ASP A 292 27.53 2.46 -10.43
C ASP A 292 28.25 3.09 -11.63
N ILE A 293 29.22 2.35 -12.23
CA ILE A 293 29.92 2.78 -13.42
C ILE A 293 29.03 2.60 -14.65
N LEU A 294 28.42 1.43 -14.78
CA LEU A 294 27.61 1.05 -15.95
C LEU A 294 26.40 1.98 -16.15
N VAL A 295 25.73 2.40 -15.06
CA VAL A 295 24.55 3.28 -15.16
C VAL A 295 24.90 4.75 -15.42
N ARG A 296 26.14 5.16 -15.18
CA ARG A 296 26.60 6.56 -15.34
C ARG A 296 27.38 6.82 -16.60
N GLN A 297 27.75 5.77 -17.33
CA GLN A 297 28.61 5.85 -18.51
C GLN A 297 27.88 5.36 -19.75
N TYR A 298 28.25 5.90 -20.89
CA TYR A 298 27.82 5.35 -22.17
C TYR A 298 28.50 3.99 -22.41
N PRO A 299 27.79 3.04 -23.03
CA PRO A 299 28.37 1.77 -23.45
C PRO A 299 29.48 2.03 -24.50
N SER A 300 30.36 1.06 -24.67
CA SER A 300 31.35 1.09 -25.76
C SER A 300 30.69 1.27 -27.11
N GLY A 301 31.32 2.02 -28.00
CA GLY A 301 30.80 2.25 -29.34
C GLY A 301 30.75 0.96 -30.16
N MET A 302 29.99 0.99 -31.28
CA MET A 302 29.71 -0.15 -32.15
C MET A 302 30.99 -0.91 -32.54
N ARG A 303 32.04 -0.20 -32.93
CA ARG A 303 33.33 -0.82 -33.33
C ARG A 303 33.89 -1.74 -32.24
N VAL A 304 33.92 -1.28 -30.99
CA VAL A 304 34.47 -2.09 -29.88
C VAL A 304 33.58 -3.28 -29.60
N ASN A 305 32.27 -3.08 -29.66
CA ASN A 305 31.29 -4.14 -29.43
C ASN A 305 31.37 -5.21 -30.55
N CYS A 306 31.56 -4.84 -31.81
CA CYS A 306 31.78 -5.76 -32.93
C CYS A 306 33.03 -6.57 -32.75
N LEU A 307 34.17 -5.94 -32.37
CA LEU A 307 35.43 -6.63 -32.07
C LEU A 307 35.28 -7.68 -30.96
N LEU A 308 34.62 -7.32 -29.86
CA LEU A 308 34.40 -8.22 -28.74
C LEU A 308 33.46 -9.38 -29.11
N ALA A 309 32.39 -9.09 -29.85
CA ALA A 309 31.47 -10.10 -30.33
C ALA A 309 32.12 -11.06 -31.34
N ALA A 310 32.88 -10.54 -32.30
CA ALA A 310 33.65 -11.33 -33.26
C ALA A 310 34.60 -12.30 -32.54
N LYS A 311 35.35 -11.81 -31.55
CA LYS A 311 36.22 -12.65 -30.71
C LYS A 311 35.45 -13.72 -29.95
N THR A 312 34.31 -13.37 -29.38
CA THR A 312 33.46 -14.29 -28.55
C THR A 312 32.86 -15.39 -29.42
N PHE A 313 32.35 -15.05 -30.57
CA PHE A 313 31.66 -15.99 -31.47
C PHE A 313 32.61 -16.68 -32.49
N GLY A 314 33.89 -16.26 -32.56
CA GLY A 314 34.84 -16.82 -33.49
C GLY A 314 34.53 -16.52 -34.96
N ILE A 315 33.94 -15.37 -35.25
CA ILE A 315 33.54 -14.94 -36.60
C ILE A 315 34.24 -13.61 -36.99
N SER A 316 34.22 -13.25 -38.27
CA SER A 316 34.74 -11.94 -38.72
C SER A 316 33.85 -10.78 -38.26
N GLU A 317 34.44 -9.64 -37.93
CA GLU A 317 33.73 -8.39 -37.58
C GLU A 317 32.73 -7.96 -38.67
N GLU A 318 33.01 -8.25 -39.93
CA GLU A 318 32.16 -7.94 -41.08
C GLU A 318 30.77 -8.63 -41.04
N HIS A 319 30.64 -9.68 -40.21
CA HIS A 319 29.39 -10.41 -40.03
C HIS A 319 28.58 -9.97 -38.81
N ILE A 320 29.00 -8.88 -38.12
CA ILE A 320 28.35 -8.34 -36.97
C ILE A 320 27.75 -6.97 -37.29
N VAL A 321 26.44 -6.86 -37.14
CA VAL A 321 25.65 -5.65 -37.43
C VAL A 321 25.06 -5.07 -36.17
#